data_b0c82fff7c0ef967aade7c0d54f433c2
#
_entry.id   b0c82fff7c0ef967aade7c0d54f433c2
#
_cell.length_a   1.000
_cell.length_b   1.000
_cell.length_c   1.000
_cell.angle_alpha   90.00
_cell.angle_beta   90.00
_cell.angle_gamma   90.00
#
_symmetry.space_group_name_H-M   'P 1'
#
loop_
_entity.id
_entity.type
_entity.pdbx_description
1 polymer ?
#
loop_
_entity_poly.entity_id
_entity_poly.type
_entity_poly.pdbx_seq_one_letter_code
_entity_poly.pdbx_strand_id
1 'polypeptide(L)'
;MKTRILTFATAAALLFTAHSAVALTKSTTFNVSSSVAANCTISATDLNFGAYDPLVANKTTALDVNTTVTVLCTKGSNGVTVGLDLGTHGAAANRFMSNGTDSLQYELYSNSAGGTVWSNGGAGLVTWPVFGPIGAGAGTPHTVFGRVPAGQDVSVGSYTDIITATVNF
;
A
#
# COMPACT_ATOMS: atom_id res chain seq x y z
N MET A 1 98.29 -16.50 -63.93
CA MET A 1 97.34 -17.38 -63.26
C MET A 1 96.69 -16.56 -62.19
N LYS A 2 95.36 -16.26 -62.35
CA LYS A 2 94.65 -15.40 -61.44
C LYS A 2 93.72 -16.26 -60.60
N THR A 3 94.01 -16.32 -59.29
CA THR A 3 93.16 -17.07 -58.31
C THR A 3 92.06 -16.15 -57.82
N ARG A 4 90.82 -16.54 -57.98
CA ARG A 4 89.65 -15.86 -57.45
C ARG A 4 89.25 -16.48 -56.10
N ILE A 5 89.28 -15.68 -55.08
CA ILE A 5 88.84 -16.04 -53.74
C ILE A 5 87.33 -15.77 -53.66
N LEU A 6 86.55 -16.79 -53.35
CA LEU A 6 85.12 -16.71 -53.16
C LEU A 6 84.85 -16.53 -51.67
N THR A 7 84.31 -15.38 -51.28
CA THR A 7 83.92 -15.10 -49.91
C THR A 7 82.48 -15.55 -49.72
N PHE A 8 82.24 -16.51 -48.83
CA PHE A 8 80.93 -16.91 -48.39
C PHE A 8 80.48 -15.98 -47.25
N ALA A 9 79.39 -15.24 -47.46
CA ALA A 9 78.72 -14.48 -46.43
C ALA A 9 77.70 -15.38 -45.78
N THR A 10 77.92 -15.73 -44.52
CA THR A 10 76.94 -16.43 -43.66
C THR A 10 75.98 -15.43 -43.06
N ALA A 11 74.74 -15.47 -43.52
CA ALA A 11 73.62 -14.71 -42.90
C ALA A 11 73.15 -15.45 -41.67
N ALA A 12 73.40 -14.92 -40.49
CA ALA A 12 72.85 -15.40 -39.23
C ALA A 12 71.39 -14.92 -39.11
N ALA A 13 70.43 -15.81 -39.25
CA ALA A 13 68.99 -15.53 -38.99
C ALA A 13 68.71 -15.52 -37.46
N LEU A 14 68.52 -14.36 -36.91
CA LEU A 14 68.05 -14.20 -35.52
C LEU A 14 66.58 -14.59 -35.44
N LEU A 15 66.22 -15.75 -34.90
CA LEU A 15 64.91 -16.20 -34.56
C LEU A 15 64.43 -15.48 -33.26
N PHE A 16 63.64 -14.43 -33.40
CA PHE A 16 62.92 -13.84 -32.27
C PHE A 16 61.77 -14.77 -31.87
N THR A 17 61.92 -15.52 -30.79
CA THR A 17 60.83 -16.24 -30.17
C THR A 17 59.94 -15.25 -29.44
N ALA A 18 58.78 -14.95 -29.99
CA ALA A 18 57.76 -14.18 -29.31
C ALA A 18 57.24 -14.99 -28.13
N HIS A 19 57.63 -14.63 -26.92
CA HIS A 19 57.05 -15.19 -25.70
C HIS A 19 55.69 -14.51 -25.49
N SER A 20 54.61 -15.27 -25.71
CA SER A 20 53.26 -14.83 -25.32
C SER A 20 53.18 -14.77 -23.79
N ALA A 21 53.14 -13.58 -23.23
CA ALA A 21 52.91 -13.38 -21.82
C ALA A 21 51.45 -13.81 -21.52
N VAL A 22 51.27 -14.95 -20.88
CA VAL A 22 49.98 -15.40 -20.37
C VAL A 22 49.68 -14.56 -19.14
N ALA A 23 48.67 -13.70 -19.25
CA ALA A 23 48.16 -12.92 -18.10
C ALA A 23 47.57 -13.89 -17.07
N LEU A 24 48.25 -14.05 -15.93
CA LEU A 24 47.68 -14.78 -14.78
C LEU A 24 46.65 -13.90 -14.07
N THR A 25 45.39 -14.32 -14.10
CA THR A 25 44.34 -13.69 -13.35
C THR A 25 44.06 -14.45 -12.05
N LYS A 26 43.84 -13.71 -10.96
CA LYS A 26 43.34 -14.27 -9.69
C LYS A 26 42.02 -13.58 -9.40
N SER A 27 41.01 -14.35 -8.98
CA SER A 27 39.72 -13.85 -8.59
C SER A 27 39.37 -14.33 -7.19
N THR A 28 38.59 -13.57 -6.47
CA THR A 28 37.95 -13.96 -5.21
C THR A 28 36.51 -13.55 -5.27
N THR A 29 35.65 -14.20 -4.47
CA THR A 29 34.25 -13.89 -4.32
C THR A 29 33.98 -13.39 -2.91
N PHE A 30 33.02 -12.48 -2.76
CA PHE A 30 32.50 -12.05 -1.48
C PHE A 30 30.98 -11.99 -1.54
N ASN A 31 30.32 -12.19 -0.41
CA ASN A 31 28.88 -12.15 -0.33
C ASN A 31 28.40 -10.70 -0.21
N VAL A 32 27.36 -10.36 -0.97
CA VAL A 32 26.60 -9.12 -0.83
C VAL A 32 25.19 -9.52 -0.46
N SER A 33 24.69 -9.01 0.65
CA SER A 33 23.34 -9.34 1.16
C SER A 33 22.61 -8.09 1.59
N SER A 34 21.28 -8.12 1.44
CA SER A 34 20.36 -7.11 1.97
C SER A 34 19.06 -7.81 2.36
N SER A 35 18.28 -7.19 3.24
CA SER A 35 16.93 -7.63 3.61
C SER A 35 15.93 -6.50 3.39
N VAL A 36 14.70 -6.85 3.00
CA VAL A 36 13.58 -5.92 2.89
C VAL A 36 12.50 -6.38 3.85
N ALA A 37 12.18 -5.55 4.84
CA ALA A 37 11.10 -5.82 5.77
C ALA A 37 9.75 -5.41 5.18
N ALA A 38 8.67 -6.02 5.67
CA ALA A 38 7.31 -5.54 5.41
C ALA A 38 7.15 -4.13 5.99
N ASN A 39 6.48 -3.26 5.23
CA ASN A 39 6.09 -1.92 5.67
C ASN A 39 4.84 -1.50 4.91
N CYS A 40 3.91 -0.83 5.59
CA CYS A 40 2.65 -0.39 5.02
C CYS A 40 2.37 1.08 5.34
N THR A 41 1.70 1.74 4.42
CA THR A 41 1.08 3.05 4.61
C THR A 41 -0.42 2.95 4.38
N ILE A 42 -1.19 3.75 5.11
CA ILE A 42 -2.64 3.83 4.99
C ILE A 42 -3.05 5.29 4.84
N SER A 43 -4.03 5.55 4.00
CA SER A 43 -4.68 6.85 3.83
C SER A 43 -6.18 6.68 3.64
N ALA A 44 -6.95 7.68 4.02
CA ALA A 44 -8.40 7.71 3.84
C ALA A 44 -8.83 9.06 3.28
N THR A 45 -9.91 9.06 2.52
CA THR A 45 -10.61 10.29 2.10
C THR A 45 -11.75 10.53 3.07
N ASP A 46 -12.02 11.79 3.38
CA ASP A 46 -13.10 12.16 4.28
C ASP A 46 -14.45 11.66 3.75
N LEU A 47 -15.33 11.24 4.68
CA LEU A 47 -16.70 10.87 4.39
C LEU A 47 -17.63 12.02 4.81
N ASN A 48 -18.30 12.64 3.85
CA ASN A 48 -19.26 13.70 4.10
C ASN A 48 -20.65 13.23 3.67
N PHE A 49 -21.55 13.00 4.63
CA PHE A 49 -22.92 12.61 4.37
C PHE A 49 -23.77 13.75 3.77
N GLY A 50 -23.35 15.02 3.94
CA GLY A 50 -24.17 16.16 3.55
C GLY A 50 -25.30 16.42 4.53
N ALA A 51 -26.41 16.97 4.03
CA ALA A 51 -27.57 17.30 4.86
C ALA A 51 -28.44 16.07 5.15
N TYR A 52 -28.69 15.80 6.42
CA TYR A 52 -29.69 14.83 6.88
C TYR A 52 -31.00 15.59 7.20
N ASP A 53 -32.09 15.23 6.51
CA ASP A 53 -33.43 15.84 6.71
C ASP A 53 -34.35 14.84 7.38
N PRO A 54 -34.57 14.95 8.71
CA PRO A 54 -35.40 14.01 9.46
C PRO A 54 -36.91 14.16 9.18
N LEU A 55 -37.32 15.26 8.57
CA LEU A 55 -38.74 15.57 8.38
C LEU A 55 -39.28 15.08 7.03
N VAL A 56 -38.42 15.10 5.98
CA VAL A 56 -38.83 14.77 4.62
C VAL A 56 -37.96 13.68 4.01
N ALA A 57 -36.71 14.00 3.60
CA ALA A 57 -35.90 13.09 2.82
C ALA A 57 -35.47 11.85 3.60
N ASN A 58 -35.06 12.02 4.85
CA ASN A 58 -34.53 10.93 5.67
C ASN A 58 -35.53 10.45 6.77
N LYS A 59 -36.80 10.84 6.66
CA LYS A 59 -37.84 10.34 7.54
C LYS A 59 -37.97 8.81 7.47
N THR A 60 -37.90 8.25 6.26
CA THR A 60 -38.07 6.81 6.00
C THR A 60 -36.96 6.22 5.13
N THR A 61 -36.06 7.05 4.62
CA THR A 61 -34.97 6.63 3.72
C THR A 61 -33.63 6.95 4.35
N ALA A 62 -32.78 5.95 4.46
CA ALA A 62 -31.40 6.13 4.94
C ALA A 62 -30.59 7.03 3.99
N LEU A 63 -29.58 7.71 4.53
CA LEU A 63 -28.64 8.52 3.76
C LEU A 63 -27.34 7.71 3.58
N ASP A 64 -27.05 7.33 2.35
CA ASP A 64 -25.90 6.52 1.98
C ASP A 64 -24.86 7.34 1.22
N VAL A 65 -23.58 7.26 1.63
CA VAL A 65 -22.44 7.92 0.97
C VAL A 65 -21.23 7.00 1.05
N ASN A 66 -20.36 7.06 0.04
CA ASN A 66 -19.15 6.25 -0.01
C ASN A 66 -17.90 7.09 0.07
N THR A 67 -16.84 6.51 0.63
CA THR A 67 -15.48 7.04 0.58
C THR A 67 -14.49 5.91 0.34
N THR A 68 -13.19 6.17 0.48
CA THR A 68 -12.14 5.20 0.18
C THR A 68 -11.05 5.21 1.24
N VAL A 69 -10.66 4.00 1.66
CA VAL A 69 -9.40 3.75 2.38
C VAL A 69 -8.43 3.09 1.41
N THR A 70 -7.19 3.57 1.37
CA THR A 70 -6.16 3.07 0.47
C THR A 70 -4.96 2.59 1.29
N VAL A 71 -4.47 1.39 0.98
CA VAL A 71 -3.30 0.79 1.62
C VAL A 71 -2.22 0.53 0.58
N LEU A 72 -0.98 0.87 0.91
CA LEU A 72 0.20 0.57 0.10
C LEU A 72 1.22 -0.13 0.99
N CYS A 73 1.61 -1.35 0.61
CA CYS A 73 2.62 -2.14 1.35
C CYS A 73 3.79 -2.54 0.46
N THR A 74 4.90 -2.92 1.09
CA THR A 74 6.05 -3.56 0.43
C THR A 74 5.55 -4.77 -0.37
N LYS A 75 6.07 -4.93 -1.59
CA LYS A 75 5.76 -6.09 -2.46
C LYS A 75 5.94 -7.40 -1.71
N GLY A 76 4.94 -8.28 -1.81
CA GLY A 76 4.94 -9.59 -1.16
C GLY A 76 4.40 -9.58 0.27
N SER A 77 4.03 -8.43 0.84
CA SER A 77 3.28 -8.38 2.10
C SER A 77 1.95 -9.13 1.95
N ASN A 78 1.65 -9.99 2.89
CA ASN A 78 0.44 -10.80 2.92
C ASN A 78 -0.18 -10.78 4.33
N GLY A 79 -1.42 -11.24 4.44
CA GLY A 79 -2.15 -11.22 5.71
C GLY A 79 -2.49 -9.82 6.21
N VAL A 80 -2.37 -8.80 5.36
CA VAL A 80 -2.67 -7.42 5.71
C VAL A 80 -4.15 -7.26 5.93
N THR A 81 -4.51 -6.70 7.09
CA THR A 81 -5.90 -6.40 7.44
C THR A 81 -6.05 -4.94 7.83
N VAL A 82 -7.25 -4.39 7.58
CA VAL A 82 -7.60 -3.04 8.02
C VAL A 82 -8.86 -3.08 8.84
N GLY A 83 -8.80 -2.44 9.99
CA GLY A 83 -9.94 -2.19 10.87
C GLY A 83 -10.28 -0.72 10.96
N LEU A 84 -11.57 -0.43 11.18
CA LEU A 84 -12.07 0.90 11.51
C LEU A 84 -12.62 0.87 12.94
N ASP A 85 -12.20 1.82 13.79
CA ASP A 85 -12.73 1.92 15.16
C ASP A 85 -14.18 2.41 15.19
N LEU A 86 -14.72 2.62 16.38
CA LEU A 86 -16.06 3.11 16.59
C LEU A 86 -16.15 4.65 16.53
N GLY A 87 -15.03 5.33 16.32
CA GLY A 87 -14.96 6.78 16.36
C GLY A 87 -14.86 7.35 17.79
N THR A 88 -14.73 8.65 17.86
CA THR A 88 -14.58 9.38 19.14
C THR A 88 -15.87 9.43 19.94
N HIS A 89 -17.02 9.23 19.29
CA HIS A 89 -18.35 9.25 19.91
C HIS A 89 -19.02 7.88 19.90
N GLY A 90 -18.26 6.79 19.58
CA GLY A 90 -18.79 5.43 19.54
C GLY A 90 -19.32 4.95 20.90
N ALA A 91 -20.48 4.30 20.88
CA ALA A 91 -21.09 3.74 22.07
C ALA A 91 -21.84 2.43 21.76
N ALA A 92 -21.75 1.44 22.65
CA ALA A 92 -22.45 0.16 22.55
C ALA A 92 -22.35 -0.52 21.17
N ALA A 93 -21.14 -0.53 20.57
CA ALA A 93 -20.83 -1.08 19.26
C ALA A 93 -21.45 -0.33 18.06
N ASN A 94 -21.97 0.87 18.26
CA ASN A 94 -22.46 1.75 17.19
C ASN A 94 -21.60 3.00 17.07
N ARG A 95 -21.60 3.61 15.89
CA ARG A 95 -20.95 4.87 15.59
C ARG A 95 -21.92 6.04 15.67
N PHE A 96 -21.45 7.16 16.21
CA PHE A 96 -22.21 8.38 16.32
C PHE A 96 -21.37 9.58 15.92
N MET A 97 -21.94 10.48 15.15
CA MET A 97 -21.49 11.86 15.03
C MET A 97 -22.15 12.69 16.11
N SER A 98 -21.47 13.70 16.66
CA SER A 98 -22.04 14.58 17.69
C SER A 98 -21.92 16.05 17.30
N ASN A 99 -22.92 16.86 17.71
CA ASN A 99 -22.86 18.32 17.69
C ASN A 99 -22.60 18.92 19.09
N GLY A 100 -22.26 18.08 20.08
CA GLY A 100 -22.07 18.46 21.48
C GLY A 100 -23.31 18.42 22.33
N THR A 101 -24.52 18.37 21.74
CA THR A 101 -25.81 18.27 22.43
C THR A 101 -26.52 16.96 22.09
N ASP A 102 -26.55 16.63 20.81
CA ASP A 102 -27.18 15.44 20.26
C ASP A 102 -26.20 14.55 19.54
N SER A 103 -26.62 13.30 19.28
CA SER A 103 -25.85 12.29 18.57
C SER A 103 -26.66 11.74 17.39
N LEU A 104 -26.06 11.77 16.20
CA LEU A 104 -26.59 11.21 14.97
C LEU A 104 -25.89 9.89 14.68
N GLN A 105 -26.63 8.78 14.78
CA GLN A 105 -26.07 7.46 14.52
C GLN A 105 -25.70 7.29 13.04
N TYR A 106 -24.58 6.64 12.77
CA TYR A 106 -24.18 6.19 11.45
C TYR A 106 -23.45 4.85 11.54
N GLU A 107 -23.19 4.23 10.40
CA GLU A 107 -22.41 3.01 10.35
C GLU A 107 -21.56 2.97 9.07
N LEU A 108 -20.44 2.22 9.15
CA LEU A 108 -19.51 2.00 8.05
C LEU A 108 -19.47 0.52 7.69
N TYR A 109 -19.55 0.22 6.41
CA TYR A 109 -19.62 -1.14 5.89
C TYR A 109 -18.52 -1.39 4.86
N SER A 110 -18.13 -2.66 4.74
CA SER A 110 -17.03 -3.07 3.85
C SER A 110 -17.47 -3.54 2.46
N ASN A 111 -18.73 -3.88 2.28
CA ASN A 111 -19.24 -4.48 1.02
C ASN A 111 -20.43 -3.72 0.39
N SER A 112 -21.32 -3.19 1.18
CA SER A 112 -22.45 -2.37 0.74
C SER A 112 -23.05 -1.65 1.93
N ALA A 113 -23.75 -0.53 1.71
CA ALA A 113 -24.48 0.15 2.78
C ALA A 113 -25.55 -0.76 3.39
N GLY A 114 -25.46 -0.98 4.71
CA GLY A 114 -26.31 -1.96 5.42
C GLY A 114 -25.85 -3.41 5.34
N GLY A 115 -24.67 -3.66 4.79
CA GLY A 115 -24.07 -4.99 4.70
C GLY A 115 -23.22 -5.37 5.91
N THR A 116 -21.97 -5.81 5.66
CA THR A 116 -21.05 -6.19 6.74
C THR A 116 -20.42 -4.95 7.37
N VAL A 117 -20.64 -4.76 8.65
CA VAL A 117 -20.05 -3.66 9.42
C VAL A 117 -18.52 -3.78 9.40
N TRP A 118 -17.84 -2.71 9.00
CA TRP A 118 -16.39 -2.65 9.03
C TRP A 118 -15.92 -2.22 10.42
N SER A 119 -15.37 -3.14 11.18
CA SER A 119 -14.87 -2.91 12.54
C SER A 119 -13.36 -3.15 12.65
N ASN A 120 -12.76 -2.90 13.80
CA ASN A 120 -11.35 -3.16 14.04
C ASN A 120 -11.08 -4.51 14.74
N GLY A 121 -12.04 -5.43 14.71
CA GLY A 121 -11.90 -6.76 15.32
C GLY A 121 -12.75 -7.83 14.68
N GLY A 122 -12.36 -9.07 14.85
CA GLY A 122 -13.09 -10.26 14.43
C GLY A 122 -13.47 -10.27 12.94
N ALA A 123 -14.69 -10.65 12.64
CA ALA A 123 -15.21 -10.75 11.27
C ALA A 123 -15.41 -9.40 10.56
N GLY A 124 -15.29 -8.29 11.29
CA GLY A 124 -15.40 -6.95 10.71
C GLY A 124 -14.10 -6.39 10.13
N LEU A 125 -12.98 -7.09 10.31
CA LEU A 125 -11.72 -6.72 9.64
C LEU A 125 -11.80 -7.01 8.14
N VAL A 126 -11.29 -6.08 7.33
CA VAL A 126 -11.15 -6.30 5.88
C VAL A 126 -9.73 -6.77 5.58
N THR A 127 -9.64 -7.88 4.87
CA THR A 127 -8.35 -8.45 4.40
C THR A 127 -7.99 -7.86 3.05
N TRP A 128 -6.76 -7.38 2.93
CA TRP A 128 -6.20 -6.90 1.66
C TRP A 128 -5.57 -8.04 0.86
N PRO A 129 -5.58 -7.97 -0.47
CA PRO A 129 -4.88 -8.95 -1.31
C PRO A 129 -3.37 -8.84 -1.10
N VAL A 130 -2.62 -9.87 -1.52
CA VAL A 130 -1.14 -9.82 -1.53
C VAL A 130 -0.67 -8.65 -2.39
N PHE A 131 0.20 -7.83 -1.85
CA PHE A 131 0.70 -6.65 -2.55
C PHE A 131 1.65 -7.02 -3.69
N GLY A 132 1.29 -6.57 -4.89
CA GLY A 132 2.09 -6.70 -6.11
C GLY A 132 3.24 -5.69 -6.19
N PRO A 133 3.85 -5.51 -7.38
CA PRO A 133 4.93 -4.54 -7.58
C PRO A 133 4.49 -3.13 -7.21
N ILE A 134 5.33 -2.42 -6.45
CA ILE A 134 5.09 -1.02 -6.02
C ILE A 134 5.04 -0.04 -7.23
N GLY A 135 5.44 -0.47 -8.42
CA GLY A 135 5.50 0.36 -9.62
C GLY A 135 4.18 0.99 -10.10
N ALA A 136 3.05 0.65 -9.48
CA ALA A 136 1.76 1.30 -9.73
C ALA A 136 1.50 2.53 -8.84
N GLY A 137 2.32 2.81 -7.81
CA GLY A 137 2.38 4.07 -7.04
C GLY A 137 1.17 4.47 -6.20
N ALA A 138 -0.01 3.94 -6.45
CA ALA A 138 -1.26 4.50 -5.92
C ALA A 138 -1.86 3.74 -4.72
N GLY A 139 -1.26 2.60 -4.32
CA GLY A 139 -1.85 1.72 -3.30
C GLY A 139 -3.07 0.95 -3.82
N THR A 140 -3.66 0.13 -2.96
CA THR A 140 -4.88 -0.63 -3.25
C THR A 140 -6.05 0.02 -2.51
N PRO A 141 -7.02 0.62 -3.24
CA PRO A 141 -8.19 1.24 -2.63
C PRO A 141 -9.23 0.20 -2.23
N HIS A 142 -9.99 0.51 -1.18
CA HIS A 142 -11.19 -0.21 -0.76
C HIS A 142 -12.29 0.80 -0.44
N THR A 143 -13.48 0.56 -0.96
CA THR A 143 -14.62 1.44 -0.73
C THR A 143 -15.16 1.25 0.69
N VAL A 144 -15.37 2.34 1.40
CA VAL A 144 -16.11 2.43 2.68
C VAL A 144 -17.51 2.88 2.34
N PHE A 145 -18.49 2.07 2.71
CA PHE A 145 -19.90 2.42 2.52
C PHE A 145 -20.46 2.96 3.83
N GLY A 146 -20.77 4.26 3.85
CA GLY A 146 -21.36 4.92 5.00
C GLY A 146 -22.88 4.98 4.90
N ARG A 147 -23.57 4.80 6.02
CA ARG A 147 -25.03 4.94 6.14
C ARG A 147 -25.41 5.67 7.42
N VAL A 148 -26.23 6.69 7.27
CA VAL A 148 -27.03 7.27 8.36
C VAL A 148 -28.43 6.66 8.28
N PRO A 149 -28.89 5.90 9.30
CA PRO A 149 -30.24 5.34 9.32
C PRO A 149 -31.32 6.41 9.22
N ALA A 150 -32.44 6.03 8.63
CA ALA A 150 -33.61 6.90 8.56
C ALA A 150 -34.28 7.12 9.95
N GLY A 151 -35.09 8.17 10.06
CA GLY A 151 -36.02 8.39 11.16
C GLY A 151 -35.38 8.79 12.48
N GLN A 152 -34.14 9.34 12.45
CA GLN A 152 -33.51 9.86 13.66
C GLN A 152 -34.05 11.28 13.98
N ASP A 153 -34.42 11.49 15.23
CA ASP A 153 -34.86 12.78 15.73
C ASP A 153 -33.72 13.48 16.42
N VAL A 154 -33.12 14.43 15.72
CA VAL A 154 -31.89 15.12 16.15
C VAL A 154 -32.03 16.63 15.92
N SER A 155 -31.36 17.43 16.76
CA SER A 155 -31.40 18.88 16.68
C SER A 155 -30.64 19.43 15.47
N VAL A 156 -30.97 20.64 15.07
CA VAL A 156 -30.23 21.38 14.06
C VAL A 156 -28.77 21.60 14.52
N GLY A 157 -27.79 21.36 13.63
CA GLY A 157 -26.39 21.56 13.93
C GLY A 157 -25.47 20.84 12.96
N SER A 158 -24.17 21.02 13.13
CA SER A 158 -23.13 20.28 12.42
C SER A 158 -22.70 19.10 13.29
N TYR A 159 -22.81 17.91 12.74
CA TYR A 159 -22.44 16.66 13.41
C TYR A 159 -21.10 16.16 12.86
N THR A 160 -20.18 15.82 13.75
CA THR A 160 -18.85 15.34 13.39
C THR A 160 -18.43 14.14 14.22
N ASP A 161 -17.58 13.30 13.66
CA ASP A 161 -16.88 12.23 14.36
C ASP A 161 -15.50 12.04 13.73
N ILE A 162 -14.60 11.32 14.41
CA ILE A 162 -13.27 10.97 13.91
C ILE A 162 -13.09 9.47 14.01
N ILE A 163 -12.87 8.83 12.86
CA ILE A 163 -12.60 7.38 12.74
C ILE A 163 -11.10 7.15 12.59
N THR A 164 -10.56 6.19 13.34
CA THR A 164 -9.22 5.68 13.16
C THR A 164 -9.25 4.42 12.30
N ALA A 165 -8.56 4.48 11.16
CA ALA A 165 -8.28 3.30 10.34
C ALA A 165 -6.91 2.73 10.71
N THR A 166 -6.87 1.45 11.08
CA THR A 166 -5.65 0.76 11.50
C THR A 166 -5.31 -0.36 10.51
N VAL A 167 -4.08 -0.34 9.96
CA VAL A 167 -3.54 -1.42 9.14
C VAL A 167 -2.66 -2.33 10.00
N ASN A 168 -2.88 -3.64 9.92
CA ASN A 168 -2.05 -4.68 10.55
C ASN A 168 -1.38 -5.50 9.44
N PHE A 169 -0.03 -5.74 9.57
CA PHE A 169 0.80 -6.40 8.56
C PHE A 169 1.99 -7.13 9.17
#